data_7f1e31fd146b5b2f861dd42a6b77b1d7
#
_entry.id   7f1e31fd146b5b2f861dd42a6b77b1d7
#
_cell.length_a   1.000
_cell.length_b   1.000
_cell.length_c   1.000
_cell.angle_alpha   90.00
_cell.angle_beta   90.00
_cell.angle_gamma   90.00
#
_symmetry.space_group_name_H-M   'P 1'
#
loop_
_entity.id
_entity.type
_entity.pdbx_description
1 polymer ?
#
loop_
_entity_poly.entity_id
_entity_poly.type
_entity_poly.pdbx_seq_one_letter_code
_entity_poly.pdbx_strand_id
1 'polypeptide(L)'
;MKWWIIYRKISKFRCRYYRIDNMKIFAFAGSNSSTSINKQLVKFVLKSFDDHEINLIDLNDYNMPIFSVDLEKNGFPNEAHHFLDNIAESDIIICSLAENNRSYSVAFKNVFDWASRINVKVFQDKPMLLMTTSPGGYGGGNVMAEAQKFFPQFGAIIKETFSLPKFYENFDLNNGVINPELLTALNEKIDNFKNQLA
;
A
#
# COMPACT_ATOMS: atom_id res chain seq x y z
N MET A 1 50.79 -35.04 9.76
CA MET A 1 50.15 -34.86 8.46
C MET A 1 48.72 -35.44 8.51
N LYS A 2 47.66 -34.70 9.03
CA LYS A 2 46.22 -35.05 8.97
C LYS A 2 45.36 -34.16 9.87
N TRP A 3 45.64 -32.83 9.91
CA TRP A 3 44.83 -31.87 10.65
C TRP A 3 44.27 -30.71 9.77
N TRP A 4 44.27 -30.86 8.43
CA TRP A 4 43.95 -29.79 7.47
C TRP A 4 42.65 -29.98 6.69
N ILE A 5 41.80 -30.97 7.03
CA ILE A 5 40.59 -31.31 6.24
C ILE A 5 39.29 -31.02 6.97
N ILE A 6 39.28 -30.60 8.25
CA ILE A 6 38.06 -30.40 9.01
C ILE A 6 37.54 -28.94 8.97
N TYR A 7 38.32 -27.97 8.51
CA TYR A 7 37.91 -26.55 8.49
C TYR A 7 37.17 -26.11 7.23
N ARG A 8 36.83 -27.00 6.30
CA ARG A 8 36.21 -26.64 5.00
C ARG A 8 34.73 -26.99 4.85
N LYS A 9 34.03 -27.38 5.91
CA LYS A 9 32.62 -27.83 5.84
C LYS A 9 31.61 -27.06 6.67
N ILE A 10 32.00 -25.95 7.33
CA ILE A 10 31.09 -25.13 8.17
C ILE A 10 30.83 -23.73 7.59
N SER A 11 31.15 -23.45 6.34
CA SER A 11 30.94 -22.12 5.75
C SER A 11 29.86 -22.07 4.66
N LYS A 12 28.85 -22.94 4.69
CA LYS A 12 27.80 -22.99 3.66
C LYS A 12 26.37 -22.75 4.18
N PHE A 13 26.18 -22.28 5.38
CA PHE A 13 24.91 -21.72 5.83
C PHE A 13 25.11 -20.26 6.28
N ARG A 14 25.63 -19.46 5.40
CA ARG A 14 25.39 -18.03 5.45
C ARG A 14 23.96 -17.85 4.94
N CYS A 15 23.00 -17.85 5.86
CA CYS A 15 21.66 -17.33 5.62
C CYS A 15 21.88 -15.94 5.00
N ARG A 16 21.65 -15.84 3.71
CA ARG A 16 21.74 -14.58 2.97
C ARG A 16 20.51 -13.79 3.44
N TYR A 17 20.65 -13.09 4.56
CA TYR A 17 19.82 -11.93 4.82
C TYR A 17 20.12 -10.99 3.64
N TYR A 18 19.32 -11.07 2.58
CA TYR A 18 19.17 -9.94 1.69
C TYR A 18 18.58 -8.85 2.55
N ARG A 19 19.41 -8.01 3.13
CA ARG A 19 19.03 -6.67 3.50
C ARG A 19 18.56 -6.08 2.18
N ILE A 20 17.27 -5.85 2.06
CA ILE A 20 16.73 -5.11 0.92
C ILE A 20 17.11 -3.67 1.21
N ASP A 21 18.37 -3.31 0.85
CA ASP A 21 18.88 -1.97 1.05
C ASP A 21 18.15 -1.06 0.07
N ASN A 22 17.44 -0.06 0.60
CA ASN A 22 16.84 1.04 -0.13
C ASN A 22 15.76 0.68 -1.17
N MET A 23 14.66 0.01 -0.73
CA MET A 23 13.49 -0.19 -1.60
C MET A 23 12.81 1.13 -1.95
N LYS A 24 12.19 1.19 -3.11
CA LYS A 24 11.28 2.25 -3.52
C LYS A 24 9.85 1.89 -3.14
N ILE A 25 9.23 2.69 -2.30
CA ILE A 25 7.89 2.49 -1.78
C ILE A 25 6.93 3.47 -2.44
N PHE A 26 5.96 2.95 -3.20
CA PHE A 26 4.84 3.75 -3.65
C PHE A 26 3.74 3.73 -2.59
N ALA A 27 3.34 4.89 -2.10
CA ALA A 27 2.34 5.00 -1.06
C ALA A 27 1.23 5.99 -1.41
N PHE A 28 -0.01 5.66 -1.05
CA PHE A 28 -1.15 6.56 -1.25
C PHE A 28 -2.30 6.26 -0.31
N ALA A 29 -3.16 7.27 -0.11
CA ALA A 29 -4.49 7.08 0.45
C ALA A 29 -5.52 7.13 -0.67
N GLY A 30 -6.46 6.20 -0.69
CA GLY A 30 -7.60 6.20 -1.63
C GLY A 30 -8.65 7.27 -1.25
N SER A 31 -8.22 8.52 -1.07
CA SER A 31 -9.06 9.64 -0.63
C SER A 31 -8.48 10.95 -1.12
N ASN A 32 -9.34 11.88 -1.54
CA ASN A 32 -8.99 13.26 -1.88
C ASN A 32 -9.36 14.26 -0.77
N SER A 33 -9.69 13.80 0.44
CA SER A 33 -9.93 14.70 1.57
C SER A 33 -8.63 15.35 2.02
N SER A 34 -8.60 16.66 2.20
CA SER A 34 -7.44 17.40 2.74
C SER A 34 -7.08 16.96 4.17
N THR A 35 -8.07 16.45 4.92
CA THR A 35 -7.93 15.90 6.28
C THR A 35 -8.09 14.39 6.31
N SER A 36 -7.68 13.69 5.24
CA SER A 36 -7.87 12.24 5.09
C SER A 36 -7.27 11.45 6.25
N ILE A 37 -8.12 10.76 7.00
CA ILE A 37 -7.73 9.82 8.06
C ILE A 37 -6.94 8.63 7.51
N ASN A 38 -7.25 8.19 6.29
CA ASN A 38 -6.49 7.15 5.60
C ASN A 38 -5.07 7.61 5.26
N LYS A 39 -4.89 8.90 4.88
CA LYS A 39 -3.57 9.48 4.65
C LYS A 39 -2.74 9.57 5.96
N GLN A 40 -3.40 9.85 7.10
CA GLN A 40 -2.73 9.85 8.40
C GLN A 40 -2.26 8.43 8.78
N LEU A 41 -3.08 7.40 8.54
CA LEU A 41 -2.69 6.02 8.78
C LEU A 41 -1.50 5.60 7.90
N VAL A 42 -1.51 5.93 6.60
CA VAL A 42 -0.38 5.67 5.70
C VAL A 42 0.88 6.36 6.22
N LYS A 43 0.82 7.66 6.54
CA LYS A 43 1.97 8.40 7.09
C LYS A 43 2.52 7.80 8.37
N PHE A 44 1.66 7.27 9.25
CA PHE A 44 2.08 6.61 10.47
C PHE A 44 2.86 5.33 10.18
N VAL A 45 2.32 4.48 9.30
CA VAL A 45 2.95 3.21 8.90
C VAL A 45 4.28 3.43 8.18
N LEU A 46 4.38 4.46 7.35
CA LEU A 46 5.62 4.79 6.62
C LEU A 46 6.79 5.13 7.54
N LYS A 47 6.56 5.53 8.81
CA LYS A 47 7.64 5.71 9.80
C LYS A 47 8.41 4.41 10.10
N SER A 48 7.79 3.26 9.86
CA SER A 48 8.43 1.95 10.00
C SER A 48 9.31 1.57 8.79
N PHE A 49 9.38 2.44 7.77
CA PHE A 49 10.10 2.27 6.51
C PHE A 49 10.99 3.49 6.19
N ASP A 50 11.43 4.22 7.21
CA ASP A 50 12.17 5.48 7.08
C ASP A 50 13.59 5.32 6.51
N ASP A 51 14.09 4.09 6.43
CA ASP A 51 15.34 3.68 5.78
C ASP A 51 15.18 3.41 4.26
N HIS A 52 13.99 3.65 3.69
CA HIS A 52 13.66 3.40 2.29
C HIS A 52 13.28 4.69 1.52
N GLU A 53 13.31 4.63 0.19
CA GLU A 53 12.85 5.72 -0.67
C GLU A 53 11.31 5.72 -0.72
N ILE A 54 10.67 6.75 -0.16
CA ILE A 54 9.22 6.85 -0.05
C ILE A 54 8.67 7.87 -1.05
N ASN A 55 7.80 7.41 -1.95
CA ASN A 55 6.98 8.24 -2.80
C ASN A 55 5.52 8.20 -2.32
N LEU A 56 5.13 9.15 -1.48
CA LEU A 56 3.75 9.31 -0.98
C LEU A 56 3.01 10.35 -1.81
N ILE A 57 2.10 9.89 -2.67
CA ILE A 57 1.28 10.77 -3.51
C ILE A 57 0.01 11.26 -2.80
N ASP A 58 -0.56 12.35 -3.32
CA ASP A 58 -1.88 12.85 -2.97
C ASP A 58 -2.83 12.73 -4.17
N LEU A 59 -4.01 12.11 -3.98
CA LEU A 59 -4.99 12.00 -5.07
C LEU A 59 -5.58 13.35 -5.51
N ASN A 60 -5.37 14.43 -4.74
CA ASN A 60 -5.72 15.78 -5.17
C ASN A 60 -4.85 16.27 -6.34
N ASP A 61 -3.65 15.72 -6.52
CA ASP A 61 -2.75 16.04 -7.63
C ASP A 61 -3.12 15.26 -8.91
N TYR A 62 -4.07 14.31 -8.82
CA TYR A 62 -4.56 13.46 -9.91
C TYR A 62 -5.92 13.94 -10.42
N ASN A 63 -5.98 15.20 -10.86
CA ASN A 63 -7.21 15.83 -11.31
C ASN A 63 -7.54 15.41 -12.75
N MET A 64 -8.35 14.39 -12.90
CA MET A 64 -8.80 13.84 -14.18
C MET A 64 -10.32 13.96 -14.31
N PRO A 65 -10.85 14.11 -15.56
CA PRO A 65 -12.29 14.01 -15.77
C PRO A 65 -12.79 12.64 -15.31
N ILE A 66 -14.06 12.58 -14.89
CA ILE A 66 -14.68 11.28 -14.57
C ILE A 66 -14.61 10.40 -15.83
N PHE A 67 -14.10 9.17 -15.66
CA PHE A 67 -13.92 8.23 -16.75
C PHE A 67 -15.22 7.99 -17.52
N SER A 68 -15.12 8.06 -18.83
CA SER A 68 -16.15 7.56 -19.73
C SER A 68 -15.51 7.02 -21.02
N VAL A 69 -16.19 6.07 -21.66
CA VAL A 69 -15.76 5.50 -22.95
C VAL A 69 -15.67 6.58 -24.04
N ASP A 70 -16.45 7.64 -23.93
CA ASP A 70 -16.41 8.74 -24.90
C ASP A 70 -15.17 9.62 -24.73
N LEU A 71 -14.75 9.86 -23.49
CA LEU A 71 -13.52 10.60 -23.19
C LEU A 71 -12.28 9.78 -23.55
N GLU A 72 -12.31 8.47 -23.33
CA GLU A 72 -11.22 7.55 -23.68
C GLU A 72 -10.81 7.64 -25.14
N LYS A 73 -11.77 7.89 -26.06
CA LYS A 73 -11.51 8.07 -27.49
C LYS A 73 -10.58 9.24 -27.82
N ASN A 74 -10.47 10.21 -26.90
CA ASN A 74 -9.61 11.38 -27.04
C ASN A 74 -8.21 11.19 -26.44
N GLY A 75 -7.92 9.98 -25.93
CA GLY A 75 -6.66 9.64 -25.25
C GLY A 75 -6.81 9.55 -23.75
N PHE A 76 -5.68 9.36 -23.08
CA PHE A 76 -5.60 9.15 -21.63
C PHE A 76 -5.02 10.37 -20.92
N PRO A 77 -5.55 10.75 -19.74
CA PRO A 77 -4.94 11.80 -18.93
C PRO A 77 -3.51 11.47 -18.53
N ASN A 78 -2.62 12.47 -18.50
CA ASN A 78 -1.23 12.28 -18.08
C ASN A 78 -1.12 11.76 -16.66
N GLU A 79 -2.03 12.16 -15.78
CA GLU A 79 -2.10 11.73 -14.39
C GLU A 79 -2.32 10.20 -14.27
N ALA A 80 -3.06 9.59 -15.20
CA ALA A 80 -3.23 8.14 -15.23
C ALA A 80 -1.92 7.42 -15.60
N HIS A 81 -1.14 7.99 -16.54
CA HIS A 81 0.22 7.50 -16.84
C HIS A 81 1.14 7.68 -15.63
N HIS A 82 1.17 8.87 -15.01
CA HIS A 82 1.98 9.13 -13.82
C HIS A 82 1.67 8.17 -12.67
N PHE A 83 0.40 7.80 -12.47
CA PHE A 83 0.03 6.82 -11.46
C PHE A 83 0.65 5.45 -11.75
N LEU A 84 0.58 4.99 -13.00
CA LEU A 84 1.17 3.72 -13.43
C LEU A 84 2.70 3.73 -13.40
N ASP A 85 3.32 4.85 -13.77
CA ASP A 85 4.78 5.02 -13.76
C ASP A 85 5.32 4.96 -12.31
N ASN A 86 4.65 5.63 -11.38
CA ASN A 86 5.00 5.54 -9.95
C ASN A 86 4.94 4.10 -9.42
N ILE A 87 3.96 3.31 -9.87
CA ILE A 87 3.88 1.89 -9.51
C ILE A 87 5.01 1.11 -10.19
N ALA A 88 5.29 1.36 -11.48
CA ALA A 88 6.34 0.68 -12.22
C ALA A 88 7.72 0.86 -11.56
N GLU A 89 8.02 2.07 -11.12
CA GLU A 89 9.28 2.43 -10.48
C GLU A 89 9.42 1.95 -9.03
N SER A 90 8.33 1.51 -8.41
CA SER A 90 8.35 1.04 -7.02
C SER A 90 8.65 -0.46 -6.90
N ASP A 91 9.12 -0.87 -5.73
CA ASP A 91 9.29 -2.27 -5.36
C ASP A 91 8.06 -2.81 -4.63
N ILE A 92 7.41 -1.97 -3.82
CA ILE A 92 6.23 -2.31 -3.02
C ILE A 92 5.20 -1.19 -3.01
N ILE A 93 3.98 -1.54 -2.63
CA ILE A 93 2.87 -0.60 -2.45
C ILE A 93 2.38 -0.62 -1.01
N ILE A 94 2.22 0.57 -0.40
CA ILE A 94 1.56 0.75 0.89
C ILE A 94 0.37 1.70 0.68
N CYS A 95 -0.84 1.18 0.86
CA CYS A 95 -2.03 2.02 0.66
C CYS A 95 -3.07 1.84 1.75
N SER A 96 -3.89 2.89 1.94
CA SER A 96 -5.07 2.84 2.81
C SER A 96 -6.28 3.41 2.08
N LEU A 97 -7.34 2.63 1.96
CA LEU A 97 -8.53 2.98 1.19
C LEU A 97 -9.60 3.61 2.07
N ALA A 98 -10.15 4.73 1.61
CA ALA A 98 -11.33 5.31 2.20
C ALA A 98 -12.60 4.56 1.74
N GLU A 99 -13.49 4.31 2.68
CA GLU A 99 -14.80 3.74 2.40
C GLU A 99 -15.86 4.85 2.32
N ASN A 100 -16.48 5.02 1.16
CA ASN A 100 -17.62 5.88 0.93
C ASN A 100 -18.82 5.03 0.48
N ASN A 101 -19.92 5.07 1.24
CA ASN A 101 -21.10 4.27 0.90
C ASN A 101 -20.81 2.79 0.66
N ARG A 102 -19.92 2.19 1.47
CA ARG A 102 -19.48 0.78 1.44
C ARG A 102 -18.63 0.37 0.24
N SER A 103 -18.07 1.32 -0.53
CA SER A 103 -17.18 1.06 -1.66
C SER A 103 -16.04 2.07 -1.70
N TYR A 104 -15.23 2.06 -2.76
CA TYR A 104 -14.14 3.01 -2.97
C TYR A 104 -14.59 4.46 -2.99
N SER A 105 -13.71 5.38 -2.61
CA SER A 105 -13.93 6.80 -2.91
C SER A 105 -13.99 7.03 -4.42
N VAL A 106 -14.79 7.99 -4.87
CA VAL A 106 -14.87 8.36 -6.30
C VAL A 106 -13.48 8.78 -6.82
N ALA A 107 -12.70 9.49 -6.00
CA ALA A 107 -11.35 9.92 -6.39
C ALA A 107 -10.45 8.74 -6.73
N PHE A 108 -10.36 7.73 -5.85
CA PHE A 108 -9.57 6.53 -6.14
C PHE A 108 -10.16 5.72 -7.28
N LYS A 109 -11.49 5.53 -7.30
CA LYS A 109 -12.14 4.75 -8.35
C LYS A 109 -11.89 5.36 -9.73
N ASN A 110 -11.91 6.69 -9.85
CA ASN A 110 -11.64 7.38 -11.11
C ASN A 110 -10.20 7.19 -11.59
N VAL A 111 -9.21 7.33 -10.68
CA VAL A 111 -7.80 7.04 -11.01
C VAL A 111 -7.64 5.59 -11.47
N PHE A 112 -8.26 4.66 -10.75
CA PHE A 112 -8.19 3.24 -11.05
C PHE A 112 -8.86 2.90 -12.40
N ASP A 113 -10.01 3.52 -12.70
CA ASP A 113 -10.71 3.31 -13.96
C ASP A 113 -9.86 3.76 -15.16
N TRP A 114 -9.30 4.97 -15.11
CA TRP A 114 -8.39 5.46 -16.15
C TRP A 114 -7.13 4.59 -16.28
N ALA A 115 -6.47 4.29 -15.16
CA ALA A 115 -5.24 3.49 -15.16
C ALA A 115 -5.46 2.08 -15.74
N SER A 116 -6.59 1.43 -15.42
CA SER A 116 -6.91 0.09 -15.92
C SER A 116 -7.16 0.01 -17.42
N ARG A 117 -7.46 1.15 -18.06
CA ARG A 117 -7.60 1.22 -19.53
C ARG A 117 -6.24 1.27 -20.23
N ILE A 118 -5.22 1.80 -19.57
CA ILE A 118 -3.84 1.84 -20.09
C ILE A 118 -3.15 0.50 -19.82
N ASN A 119 -3.24 0.01 -18.57
CA ASN A 119 -2.67 -1.26 -18.17
C ASN A 119 -3.65 -2.01 -17.25
N VAL A 120 -4.19 -3.14 -17.73
CA VAL A 120 -5.13 -3.96 -16.94
C VAL A 120 -4.49 -4.43 -15.63
N LYS A 121 -3.18 -4.73 -15.63
CA LYS A 121 -2.43 -5.00 -14.40
C LYS A 121 -1.96 -3.71 -13.75
N VAL A 122 -2.90 -2.93 -13.24
CA VAL A 122 -2.65 -1.62 -12.63
C VAL A 122 -1.55 -1.68 -11.57
N PHE A 123 -1.57 -2.71 -10.71
CA PHE A 123 -0.60 -2.87 -9.61
C PHE A 123 0.67 -3.63 -10.00
N GLN A 124 0.81 -4.08 -11.26
CA GLN A 124 2.04 -4.56 -11.89
C GLN A 124 2.78 -5.64 -11.08
N ASP A 125 2.02 -6.55 -10.49
CA ASP A 125 2.48 -7.67 -9.69
C ASP A 125 3.34 -7.24 -8.46
N LYS A 126 3.11 -6.02 -7.93
CA LYS A 126 3.83 -5.51 -6.76
C LYS A 126 3.26 -6.06 -5.44
N PRO A 127 4.14 -6.41 -4.47
CA PRO A 127 3.74 -6.70 -3.10
C PRO A 127 3.01 -5.50 -2.47
N MET A 128 1.91 -5.76 -1.77
CA MET A 128 1.07 -4.70 -1.21
C MET A 128 0.74 -4.95 0.26
N LEU A 129 0.93 -3.91 1.08
CA LEU A 129 0.29 -3.74 2.38
C LEU A 129 -0.97 -2.90 2.20
N LEU A 130 -2.13 -3.56 2.28
CA LEU A 130 -3.43 -2.93 2.08
C LEU A 130 -4.08 -2.59 3.41
N MET A 131 -4.43 -1.33 3.60
CA MET A 131 -5.06 -0.85 4.83
C MET A 131 -6.37 -0.14 4.55
N THR A 132 -7.18 -0.02 5.60
CA THR A 132 -8.39 0.81 5.62
C THR A 132 -8.55 1.44 7.00
N THR A 133 -9.26 2.57 7.05
CA THR A 133 -9.78 3.11 8.30
C THR A 133 -11.05 3.91 8.04
N SER A 134 -11.90 3.98 9.05
CA SER A 134 -13.12 4.82 9.04
C SER A 134 -13.44 5.33 10.43
N PRO A 135 -14.30 6.36 10.57
CA PRO A 135 -14.81 6.78 11.87
C PRO A 135 -15.64 5.71 12.58
N GLY A 136 -16.24 4.78 11.82
CA GLY A 136 -17.10 3.72 12.36
C GLY A 136 -16.35 2.50 12.85
N GLY A 137 -17.07 1.63 13.59
CA GLY A 137 -16.50 0.41 14.19
C GLY A 137 -16.09 -0.67 13.20
N TYR A 138 -16.50 -0.58 11.92
CA TYR A 138 -16.12 -1.57 10.90
C TYR A 138 -14.79 -1.25 10.19
N GLY A 139 -14.20 -0.06 10.44
CA GLY A 139 -12.84 0.29 9.98
C GLY A 139 -12.65 0.32 8.46
N GLY A 140 -13.71 0.46 7.65
CA GLY A 140 -13.64 0.35 6.20
C GLY A 140 -13.64 -1.10 5.69
N GLY A 141 -14.27 -2.02 6.44
CA GLY A 141 -14.25 -3.45 6.14
C GLY A 141 -14.93 -3.83 4.82
N ASN A 142 -15.94 -3.06 4.34
CA ASN A 142 -16.55 -3.37 3.04
C ASN A 142 -15.56 -3.11 1.89
N VAL A 143 -14.90 -1.95 1.89
CA VAL A 143 -13.91 -1.61 0.85
C VAL A 143 -12.68 -2.51 0.95
N MET A 144 -12.29 -2.93 2.16
CA MET A 144 -11.24 -3.94 2.36
C MET A 144 -11.60 -5.26 1.66
N ALA A 145 -12.79 -5.79 1.92
CA ALA A 145 -13.25 -7.05 1.32
C ALA A 145 -13.36 -6.93 -0.21
N GLU A 146 -13.83 -5.80 -0.71
CA GLU A 146 -13.88 -5.52 -2.15
C GLU A 146 -12.48 -5.50 -2.77
N ALA A 147 -11.54 -4.79 -2.16
CA ALA A 147 -10.17 -4.70 -2.65
C ALA A 147 -9.43 -6.05 -2.60
N GLN A 148 -9.57 -6.81 -1.52
CA GLN A 148 -8.99 -8.16 -1.40
C GLN A 148 -9.48 -9.11 -2.52
N LYS A 149 -10.71 -8.94 -2.98
CA LYS A 149 -11.30 -9.75 -4.05
C LYS A 149 -10.82 -9.30 -5.44
N PHE A 150 -10.71 -7.99 -5.67
CA PHE A 150 -10.51 -7.47 -7.01
C PHE A 150 -9.07 -7.06 -7.32
N PHE A 151 -8.30 -6.50 -6.39
CA PHE A 151 -6.94 -6.04 -6.64
C PHE A 151 -5.99 -7.12 -7.17
N PRO A 152 -6.06 -8.40 -6.71
CA PRO A 152 -5.25 -9.46 -7.31
C PRO A 152 -5.50 -9.69 -8.80
N GLN A 153 -6.73 -9.42 -9.29
CA GLN A 153 -7.06 -9.53 -10.72
C GLN A 153 -6.38 -8.42 -11.54
N PHE A 154 -5.99 -7.33 -10.88
CA PHE A 154 -5.26 -6.20 -11.45
C PHE A 154 -3.78 -6.17 -11.05
N GLY A 155 -3.24 -7.32 -10.66
CA GLY A 155 -1.81 -7.50 -10.39
C GLY A 155 -1.33 -7.06 -9.01
N ALA A 156 -2.21 -6.89 -8.01
CA ALA A 156 -1.75 -6.67 -6.64
C ALA A 156 -1.38 -8.01 -5.97
N ILE A 157 -0.21 -8.09 -5.35
CA ILE A 157 0.18 -9.22 -4.50
C ILE A 157 -0.04 -8.79 -3.05
N ILE A 158 -1.29 -8.85 -2.57
CA ILE A 158 -1.63 -8.46 -1.20
C ILE A 158 -0.98 -9.44 -0.24
N LYS A 159 0.03 -8.97 0.49
CA LYS A 159 0.78 -9.76 1.47
C LYS A 159 0.16 -9.67 2.86
N GLU A 160 -0.24 -8.47 3.27
CA GLU A 160 -0.88 -8.22 4.55
C GLU A 160 -2.01 -7.20 4.43
N THR A 161 -2.95 -7.29 5.35
CA THR A 161 -4.06 -6.35 5.46
C THR A 161 -4.27 -5.89 6.90
N PHE A 162 -4.70 -4.62 7.05
CA PHE A 162 -5.03 -4.06 8.34
C PHE A 162 -6.19 -3.06 8.26
N SER A 163 -7.18 -3.18 9.13
CA SER A 163 -8.28 -2.22 9.27
C SER A 163 -8.22 -1.56 10.64
N LEU A 164 -8.19 -0.23 10.67
CA LEU A 164 -8.25 0.55 11.91
C LEU A 164 -9.70 1.04 12.11
N PRO A 165 -10.47 0.45 13.05
CA PRO A 165 -11.81 0.92 13.38
C PRO A 165 -11.75 2.20 14.22
N LYS A 166 -12.87 2.96 14.23
CA LYS A 166 -13.10 4.11 15.10
C LYS A 166 -11.89 5.04 15.16
N PHE A 167 -11.48 5.55 13.99
CA PHE A 167 -10.24 6.31 13.84
C PHE A 167 -10.04 7.36 14.95
N TYR A 168 -11.02 8.18 15.23
CA TYR A 168 -10.89 9.27 16.21
C TYR A 168 -10.78 8.81 17.67
N GLU A 169 -11.15 7.57 17.98
CA GLU A 169 -10.98 6.97 19.30
C GLU A 169 -9.63 6.26 19.44
N ASN A 170 -9.08 5.74 18.33
CA ASN A 170 -7.93 4.85 18.33
C ASN A 170 -6.66 5.46 17.71
N PHE A 171 -6.74 6.71 17.19
CA PHE A 171 -5.61 7.38 16.55
C PHE A 171 -5.48 8.82 17.04
N ASP A 172 -4.26 9.20 17.42
CA ASP A 172 -3.85 10.56 17.74
C ASP A 172 -2.88 11.09 16.66
N LEU A 173 -3.03 12.35 16.25
CA LEU A 173 -2.23 12.91 15.15
C LEU A 173 -0.74 13.00 15.45
N ASN A 174 -0.34 13.09 16.73
CA ASN A 174 1.04 13.16 17.14
C ASN A 174 1.63 11.77 17.45
N ASN A 175 0.82 10.92 18.11
CA ASN A 175 1.26 9.65 18.67
C ASN A 175 0.93 8.44 17.77
N GLY A 176 0.06 8.60 16.76
CA GLY A 176 -0.38 7.52 15.88
C GLY A 176 -1.48 6.66 16.51
N VAL A 177 -1.43 5.34 16.29
CA VAL A 177 -2.39 4.39 16.87
C VAL A 177 -2.16 4.32 18.37
N ILE A 178 -3.16 4.76 19.16
CA ILE A 178 -3.07 4.87 20.63
C ILE A 178 -3.69 3.68 21.37
N ASN A 179 -4.51 2.88 20.73
CA ASN A 179 -5.03 1.64 21.30
C ASN A 179 -3.94 0.55 21.27
N PRO A 180 -3.51 0.00 22.44
CA PRO A 180 -2.38 -0.92 22.50
C PRO A 180 -2.58 -2.22 21.73
N GLU A 181 -3.81 -2.77 21.71
CA GLU A 181 -4.11 -4.02 21.00
C GLU A 181 -4.04 -3.81 19.49
N LEU A 182 -4.62 -2.70 19.00
CA LEU A 182 -4.59 -2.33 17.59
C LEU A 182 -3.19 -1.96 17.13
N LEU A 183 -2.39 -1.31 17.98
CA LEU A 183 -0.98 -1.01 17.69
C LEU A 183 -0.15 -2.28 17.57
N THR A 184 -0.33 -3.23 18.51
CA THR A 184 0.34 -4.53 18.46
C THR A 184 -0.02 -5.27 17.18
N ALA A 185 -1.32 -5.37 16.85
CA ALA A 185 -1.78 -6.03 15.63
C ALA A 185 -1.22 -5.35 14.36
N LEU A 186 -1.16 -4.01 14.32
CA LEU A 186 -0.57 -3.29 13.19
C LEU A 186 0.92 -3.58 13.04
N ASN A 187 1.68 -3.56 14.14
CA ASN A 187 3.11 -3.85 14.12
C ASN A 187 3.39 -5.28 13.65
N GLU A 188 2.62 -6.27 14.12
CA GLU A 188 2.70 -7.65 13.62
C GLU A 188 2.47 -7.73 12.11
N LYS A 189 1.50 -6.96 11.57
CA LYS A 189 1.25 -6.90 10.12
C LYS A 189 2.40 -6.27 9.36
N ILE A 190 3.00 -5.21 9.88
CA ILE A 190 4.17 -4.55 9.28
C ILE A 190 5.37 -5.51 9.28
N ASP A 191 5.64 -6.18 10.40
CA ASP A 191 6.75 -7.13 10.51
C ASP A 191 6.57 -8.33 9.58
N ASN A 192 5.36 -8.90 9.53
CA ASN A 192 5.02 -9.98 8.61
C ASN A 192 5.17 -9.55 7.15
N PHE A 193 4.74 -8.33 6.81
CA PHE A 193 4.91 -7.77 5.48
C PHE A 193 6.38 -7.69 5.11
N LYS A 194 7.22 -7.08 5.95
CA LYS A 194 8.68 -7.00 5.75
C LYS A 194 9.32 -8.37 5.58
N ASN A 195 8.95 -9.35 6.43
CA ASN A 195 9.48 -10.71 6.34
C ASN A 195 9.11 -11.45 5.05
N GLN A 196 7.98 -11.09 4.43
CA GLN A 196 7.54 -11.68 3.16
C GLN A 196 8.16 -11.02 1.92
N LEU A 197 8.93 -9.93 2.10
CA LEU A 197 9.68 -9.28 1.03
C LEU A 197 11.11 -9.84 0.89
N ALA A 198 11.62 -10.47 1.95
CA ALA A 198 12.92 -11.13 1.98
C ALA A 198 12.84 -12.51 1.31
#